data_71979b7a021693db05e918cb0bd137b2
#
_entry.id   71979b7a021693db05e918cb0bd137b2
#
_cell.length_a   1.000
_cell.length_b   1.000
_cell.length_c   1.000
_cell.angle_alpha   90.00
_cell.angle_beta   90.00
_cell.angle_gamma   90.00
#
_symmetry.space_group_name_H-M   'P 1'
#
loop_
_entity.id
_entity.type
_entity.pdbx_description
1 polymer ?
#
loop_
_entity_poly.entity_id
_entity_poly.type
_entity_poly.pdbx_seq_one_letter_code
_entity_poly.pdbx_strand_id
1 'polypeptide(L)'
;AAQMDGAILVVSAADGPMPQTREHILLARQVGVPQIVVFLNKCDLVDDKELLELVEMEVRDLLNKYNYAGDDIKIIHGSALGALEGTEFGVKSIDQLMDAIDSEIPEPERPIDKPFMMSIEDVFSITGRGTVATGRIERGVVKVGDEVEIVGMGETRKTTVTGVEMFRKLLDQGQAG
;
A
#
# COMPACT_ATOMS: atom_id res chain seq x y z
N ALA A 1 1.40 -6.87 -0.46
CA ALA A 1 0.42 -6.45 0.55
C ALA A 1 1.04 -6.32 1.95
N ALA A 2 1.96 -7.22 2.36
CA ALA A 2 2.55 -7.21 3.72
C ALA A 2 3.34 -5.93 4.10
N GLN A 3 3.66 -5.08 3.13
CA GLN A 3 4.38 -3.81 3.34
C GLN A 3 3.47 -2.58 3.24
N MET A 4 2.17 -2.77 3.14
CA MET A 4 1.22 -1.68 2.94
C MET A 4 0.86 -1.03 4.26
N ASP A 5 1.01 0.29 4.33
CA ASP A 5 0.63 1.11 5.48
C ASP A 5 -0.84 1.55 5.40
N GLY A 6 -1.46 1.40 4.25
CA GLY A 6 -2.87 1.61 3.95
C GLY A 6 -3.22 1.05 2.57
N ALA A 7 -4.49 1.04 2.21
CA ALA A 7 -4.93 0.56 0.91
C ALA A 7 -6.06 1.41 0.32
N ILE A 8 -6.05 1.54 -1.00
CA ILE A 8 -7.19 2.02 -1.76
C ILE A 8 -7.90 0.81 -2.36
N LEU A 9 -9.14 0.58 -1.95
CA LEU A 9 -9.99 -0.45 -2.53
C LEU A 9 -10.79 0.16 -3.68
N VAL A 10 -10.48 -0.25 -4.90
CA VAL A 10 -11.22 0.21 -6.08
C VAL A 10 -12.33 -0.77 -6.43
N VAL A 11 -13.56 -0.27 -6.47
CA VAL A 11 -14.76 -1.06 -6.82
C VAL A 11 -15.48 -0.36 -7.97
N SER A 12 -15.99 -1.13 -8.93
CA SER A 12 -16.80 -0.60 -10.00
C SER A 12 -18.23 -0.29 -9.50
N ALA A 13 -18.71 0.93 -9.69
CA ALA A 13 -20.07 1.32 -9.36
C ALA A 13 -21.12 0.58 -10.21
N ALA A 14 -20.76 0.21 -11.45
CA ALA A 14 -21.66 -0.49 -12.36
C ALA A 14 -21.79 -1.99 -12.04
N ASP A 15 -20.72 -2.62 -11.52
CA ASP A 15 -20.67 -4.06 -11.30
C ASP A 15 -20.83 -4.45 -9.82
N GLY A 16 -20.60 -3.51 -8.90
CA GLY A 16 -20.56 -3.76 -7.46
C GLY A 16 -19.34 -4.59 -7.01
N PRO A 17 -19.31 -5.04 -5.75
CA PRO A 17 -18.23 -5.85 -5.23
C PRO A 17 -18.26 -7.27 -5.82
N MET A 18 -17.21 -7.59 -6.56
CA MET A 18 -16.99 -8.88 -7.21
C MET A 18 -16.29 -9.88 -6.28
N PRO A 19 -16.20 -11.18 -6.63
CA PRO A 19 -15.46 -12.16 -5.82
C PRO A 19 -14.03 -11.76 -5.49
N GLN A 20 -13.29 -11.17 -6.45
CA GLN A 20 -11.93 -10.66 -6.23
C GLN A 20 -11.90 -9.54 -5.18
N THR A 21 -12.91 -8.69 -5.12
CA THR A 21 -13.02 -7.63 -4.10
C THR A 21 -12.98 -8.25 -2.70
N ARG A 22 -13.69 -9.35 -2.49
CA ARG A 22 -13.69 -10.10 -1.22
C ARG A 22 -12.33 -10.68 -0.90
N GLU A 23 -11.67 -11.27 -1.88
CA GLU A 23 -10.33 -11.84 -1.73
C GLU A 23 -9.31 -10.77 -1.37
N HIS A 24 -9.37 -9.61 -2.01
CA HIS A 24 -8.48 -8.48 -1.73
C HIS A 24 -8.67 -7.93 -0.31
N ILE A 25 -9.91 -7.77 0.16
CA ILE A 25 -10.20 -7.33 1.54
C ILE A 25 -9.71 -8.36 2.56
N LEU A 26 -9.99 -9.64 2.30
CA LEU A 26 -9.51 -10.73 3.16
C LEU A 26 -7.99 -10.74 3.26
N LEU A 27 -7.30 -10.64 2.11
CA LEU A 27 -5.84 -10.61 2.07
C LEU A 27 -5.30 -9.38 2.80
N ALA A 28 -5.85 -8.19 2.56
CA ALA A 28 -5.46 -6.97 3.26
C ALA A 28 -5.58 -7.14 4.78
N ARG A 29 -6.67 -7.78 5.25
CA ARG A 29 -6.86 -8.06 6.68
C ARG A 29 -5.85 -9.06 7.23
N GLN A 30 -5.57 -10.13 6.49
CA GLN A 30 -4.61 -11.17 6.90
C GLN A 30 -3.18 -10.64 7.02
N VAL A 31 -2.76 -9.73 6.13
CA VAL A 31 -1.43 -9.13 6.17
C VAL A 31 -1.35 -7.90 7.07
N GLY A 32 -2.45 -7.51 7.71
CA GLY A 32 -2.45 -6.46 8.72
C GLY A 32 -2.48 -5.04 8.17
N VAL A 33 -3.06 -4.82 6.96
CA VAL A 33 -3.28 -3.44 6.46
C VAL A 33 -4.20 -2.70 7.43
N PRO A 34 -3.74 -1.61 8.05
CA PRO A 34 -4.47 -0.98 9.16
C PRO A 34 -5.71 -0.23 8.71
N GLN A 35 -5.67 0.41 7.55
CA GLN A 35 -6.73 1.29 7.07
C GLN A 35 -6.97 1.14 5.58
N ILE A 36 -8.24 1.26 5.17
CA ILE A 36 -8.68 1.21 3.78
C ILE A 36 -9.48 2.49 3.48
N VAL A 37 -9.26 3.04 2.29
CA VAL A 37 -10.12 4.05 1.66
C VAL A 37 -10.74 3.42 0.43
N VAL A 38 -12.01 3.67 0.16
CA VAL A 38 -12.70 3.09 -1.00
C VAL A 38 -12.85 4.13 -2.10
N PHE A 39 -12.53 3.75 -3.33
CA PHE A 39 -12.84 4.51 -4.52
C PHE A 39 -13.86 3.75 -5.37
N LEU A 40 -15.12 4.22 -5.35
CA LEU A 40 -16.19 3.69 -6.18
C LEU A 40 -16.06 4.29 -7.58
N ASN A 41 -15.41 3.55 -8.46
CA ASN A 41 -15.04 3.99 -9.80
C ASN A 41 -16.16 3.75 -10.82
N LYS A 42 -16.09 4.42 -11.96
CA LYS A 42 -17.06 4.34 -13.06
C LYS A 42 -18.45 4.87 -12.71
N CYS A 43 -18.54 5.84 -11.78
CA CYS A 43 -19.83 6.46 -11.44
C CYS A 43 -20.43 7.25 -12.60
N ASP A 44 -19.61 7.61 -13.60
CA ASP A 44 -20.05 8.21 -14.87
C ASP A 44 -20.92 7.29 -15.73
N LEU A 45 -20.89 5.99 -15.48
CA LEU A 45 -21.71 4.99 -16.19
C LEU A 45 -23.03 4.67 -15.47
N VAL A 46 -23.27 5.26 -14.31
CA VAL A 46 -24.43 4.95 -13.47
C VAL A 46 -25.23 6.23 -13.19
N ASP A 47 -26.35 6.39 -13.86
CA ASP A 47 -27.26 7.54 -13.69
C ASP A 47 -28.18 7.39 -12.47
N ASP A 48 -28.36 6.16 -11.99
CA ASP A 48 -29.26 5.83 -10.89
C ASP A 48 -28.57 5.98 -9.54
N LYS A 49 -29.02 6.96 -8.76
CA LYS A 49 -28.47 7.24 -7.41
C LYS A 49 -28.78 6.12 -6.40
N GLU A 50 -29.95 5.48 -6.52
CA GLU A 50 -30.33 4.38 -5.63
C GLU A 50 -29.39 3.18 -5.84
N LEU A 51 -28.99 2.94 -7.08
CA LEU A 51 -28.00 1.90 -7.39
C LEU A 51 -26.63 2.22 -6.79
N LEU A 52 -26.18 3.46 -6.85
CA LEU A 52 -24.91 3.88 -6.22
C LEU A 52 -24.94 3.69 -4.70
N GLU A 53 -26.04 4.07 -4.05
CA GLU A 53 -26.23 3.88 -2.61
C GLU A 53 -26.26 2.38 -2.23
N LEU A 54 -26.89 1.54 -3.04
CA LEU A 54 -26.93 0.10 -2.84
C LEU A 54 -25.53 -0.51 -2.91
N VAL A 55 -24.76 -0.18 -3.95
CA VAL A 55 -23.39 -0.66 -4.11
C VAL A 55 -22.50 -0.19 -2.96
N GLU A 56 -22.65 1.06 -2.51
CA GLU A 56 -21.94 1.57 -1.35
C GLU A 56 -22.26 0.76 -0.09
N MET A 57 -23.54 0.47 0.15
CA MET A 57 -24.00 -0.35 1.28
C MET A 57 -23.40 -1.76 1.24
N GLU A 58 -23.39 -2.41 0.07
CA GLU A 58 -22.79 -3.73 -0.10
C GLU A 58 -21.29 -3.75 0.19
N VAL A 59 -20.58 -2.68 -0.20
CA VAL A 59 -19.14 -2.53 0.10
C VAL A 59 -18.92 -2.34 1.61
N ARG A 60 -19.74 -1.54 2.30
CA ARG A 60 -19.68 -1.33 3.74
C ARG A 60 -19.92 -2.63 4.51
N ASP A 61 -20.96 -3.37 4.14
CA ASP A 61 -21.27 -4.67 4.73
C ASP A 61 -20.13 -5.68 4.54
N LEU A 62 -19.52 -5.66 3.36
CA LEU A 62 -18.40 -6.52 3.06
C LEU A 62 -17.18 -6.17 3.92
N LEU A 63 -16.86 -4.88 4.09
CA LEU A 63 -15.77 -4.42 4.94
C LEU A 63 -16.01 -4.78 6.42
N ASN A 64 -17.23 -4.57 6.92
CA ASN A 64 -17.64 -4.95 8.27
C ASN A 64 -17.48 -6.46 8.52
N LYS A 65 -17.84 -7.29 7.53
CA LYS A 65 -17.67 -8.75 7.60
C LYS A 65 -16.21 -9.18 7.80
N TYR A 66 -15.27 -8.42 7.29
CA TYR A 66 -13.83 -8.69 7.45
C TYR A 66 -13.17 -7.86 8.56
N ASN A 67 -13.97 -7.33 9.49
CA ASN A 67 -13.53 -6.57 10.66
C ASN A 67 -12.76 -5.27 10.33
N TYR A 68 -13.12 -4.61 9.23
CA TYR A 68 -12.86 -3.20 9.04
C TYR A 68 -14.07 -2.40 9.53
N ALA A 69 -13.87 -1.15 9.95
CA ALA A 69 -14.97 -0.28 10.37
C ALA A 69 -15.73 0.29 9.14
N GLY A 70 -16.42 -0.59 8.41
CA GLY A 70 -17.03 -0.27 7.11
C GLY A 70 -17.96 0.93 7.12
N ASP A 71 -18.64 1.17 8.25
CA ASP A 71 -19.56 2.32 8.38
C ASP A 71 -18.80 3.66 8.47
N ASP A 72 -17.58 3.66 9.00
CA ASP A 72 -16.75 4.86 9.19
C ASP A 72 -15.79 5.09 8.02
N ILE A 73 -15.58 4.09 7.16
CA ILE A 73 -14.65 4.17 6.03
C ILE A 73 -15.14 5.19 5.00
N LYS A 74 -14.24 6.07 4.57
CA LYS A 74 -14.53 7.00 3.47
C LYS A 74 -14.65 6.25 2.15
N ILE A 75 -15.79 6.47 1.49
CA ILE A 75 -16.06 6.00 0.13
C ILE A 75 -16.20 7.21 -0.78
N ILE A 76 -15.32 7.29 -1.77
CA ILE A 76 -15.31 8.36 -2.76
C ILE A 76 -15.94 7.84 -4.05
N HIS A 77 -16.96 8.54 -4.54
CA HIS A 77 -17.61 8.28 -5.81
C HIS A 77 -16.88 9.04 -6.92
N GLY A 78 -16.42 8.35 -7.96
CA GLY A 78 -15.61 8.99 -8.97
C GLY A 78 -15.55 8.29 -10.32
N SER A 79 -14.83 8.92 -11.22
CA SER A 79 -14.49 8.38 -12.53
C SER A 79 -13.02 8.64 -12.82
N ALA A 80 -12.20 7.58 -12.78
CA ALA A 80 -10.80 7.68 -13.12
C ALA A 80 -10.59 8.02 -14.62
N LEU A 81 -11.46 7.51 -15.49
CA LEU A 81 -11.43 7.87 -16.92
C LEU A 81 -11.77 9.35 -17.10
N GLY A 82 -12.84 9.83 -16.47
CA GLY A 82 -13.21 11.24 -16.51
C GLY A 82 -12.10 12.16 -15.98
N ALA A 83 -11.33 11.72 -14.97
CA ALA A 83 -10.17 12.46 -14.49
C ALA A 83 -9.06 12.56 -15.55
N LEU A 84 -8.76 11.46 -16.26
CA LEU A 84 -7.78 11.44 -17.35
C LEU A 84 -8.22 12.34 -18.53
N GLU A 85 -9.51 12.42 -18.79
CA GLU A 85 -10.11 13.27 -19.82
C GLU A 85 -10.27 14.72 -19.38
N GLY A 86 -10.01 15.03 -18.11
CA GLY A 86 -10.10 16.39 -17.54
C GLY A 86 -11.52 16.85 -17.26
N THR A 87 -12.48 15.92 -17.08
CA THR A 87 -13.84 16.31 -16.67
C THR A 87 -13.83 16.85 -15.23
N GLU A 88 -14.66 17.85 -14.94
CA GLU A 88 -14.74 18.46 -13.61
C GLU A 88 -15.05 17.40 -12.52
N PHE A 89 -16.01 16.52 -12.75
CA PHE A 89 -16.37 15.45 -11.83
C PHE A 89 -15.20 14.48 -11.59
N GLY A 90 -14.56 14.03 -12.67
CA GLY A 90 -13.43 13.11 -12.59
C GLY A 90 -12.26 13.68 -11.79
N VAL A 91 -11.80 14.88 -12.14
CA VAL A 91 -10.69 15.56 -11.46
C VAL A 91 -11.01 15.77 -9.97
N LYS A 92 -12.19 16.31 -9.66
CA LYS A 92 -12.63 16.52 -8.28
C LYS A 92 -12.66 15.23 -7.47
N SER A 93 -13.07 14.12 -8.08
CA SER A 93 -13.11 12.82 -7.38
C SER A 93 -11.72 12.30 -7.02
N ILE A 94 -10.71 12.56 -7.84
CA ILE A 94 -9.32 12.22 -7.53
C ILE A 94 -8.77 13.14 -6.41
N ASP A 95 -9.06 14.45 -6.45
CA ASP A 95 -8.68 15.36 -5.37
C ASP A 95 -9.28 14.90 -4.03
N GLN A 96 -10.57 14.53 -4.02
CA GLN A 96 -11.23 13.98 -2.83
C GLN A 96 -10.60 12.65 -2.36
N LEU A 97 -10.16 11.79 -3.28
CA LEU A 97 -9.45 10.57 -2.94
C LEU A 97 -8.10 10.89 -2.26
N MET A 98 -7.36 11.85 -2.78
CA MET A 98 -6.08 12.29 -2.17
C MET A 98 -6.29 12.87 -0.78
N ASP A 99 -7.29 13.74 -0.61
CA ASP A 99 -7.66 14.29 0.70
C ASP A 99 -8.07 13.18 1.70
N ALA A 100 -8.76 12.15 1.21
CA ALA A 100 -9.15 11.01 2.04
C ALA A 100 -7.94 10.16 2.44
N ILE A 101 -6.97 9.95 1.55
CA ILE A 101 -5.73 9.25 1.88
C ILE A 101 -4.98 10.01 2.97
N ASP A 102 -4.82 11.32 2.82
CA ASP A 102 -4.08 12.17 3.76
C ASP A 102 -4.76 12.23 5.14
N SER A 103 -6.10 12.15 5.19
CA SER A 103 -6.86 12.25 6.45
C SER A 103 -7.10 10.91 7.15
N GLU A 104 -7.24 9.82 6.41
CA GLU A 104 -7.68 8.53 6.97
C GLU A 104 -6.53 7.52 7.15
N ILE A 105 -5.48 7.59 6.31
CA ILE A 105 -4.36 6.67 6.44
C ILE A 105 -3.34 7.30 7.39
N PRO A 106 -3.08 6.68 8.56
CA PRO A 106 -2.14 7.21 9.51
C PRO A 106 -0.72 7.18 8.96
N GLU A 107 0.06 8.21 9.28
CA GLU A 107 1.49 8.20 8.98
C GLU A 107 2.16 7.03 9.72
N PRO A 108 2.87 6.12 9.01
CA PRO A 108 3.47 4.96 9.64
C PRO A 108 4.63 5.35 10.55
N GLU A 109 4.71 4.71 11.71
CA GLU A 109 5.87 4.85 12.60
C GLU A 109 7.12 4.30 11.92
N ARG A 110 8.15 5.14 11.83
CA ARG A 110 9.46 4.78 11.27
C ARG A 110 10.53 4.85 12.36
N PRO A 111 10.78 3.73 13.08
CA PRO A 111 11.68 3.72 14.24
C PRO A 111 13.15 3.75 13.78
N ILE A 112 13.66 4.93 13.43
CA ILE A 112 15.03 5.14 12.96
C ILE A 112 16.06 5.03 14.09
N ASP A 113 15.66 5.23 15.35
CA ASP A 113 16.53 5.19 16.53
C ASP A 113 16.84 3.75 17.02
N LYS A 114 16.22 2.75 16.40
CA LYS A 114 16.45 1.33 16.74
C LYS A 114 17.59 0.74 15.88
N PRO A 115 18.18 -0.38 16.32
CA PRO A 115 19.15 -1.11 15.49
C PRO A 115 18.55 -1.46 14.13
N PHE A 116 19.35 -1.35 13.07
CA PHE A 116 18.95 -1.67 11.71
C PHE A 116 18.36 -3.09 11.59
N MET A 117 17.27 -3.20 10.89
CA MET A 117 16.67 -4.47 10.49
C MET A 117 15.96 -4.31 9.14
N MET A 118 16.25 -5.23 8.24
CA MET A 118 15.61 -5.32 6.93
C MET A 118 15.16 -6.76 6.70
N SER A 119 13.88 -6.93 6.37
CA SER A 119 13.34 -8.21 5.91
C SER A 119 13.75 -8.44 4.46
N ILE A 120 14.49 -9.53 4.19
CA ILE A 120 14.93 -9.87 2.84
C ILE A 120 13.76 -10.53 2.11
N GLU A 121 13.37 -9.96 0.97
CA GLU A 121 12.28 -10.44 0.12
C GLU A 121 12.79 -11.14 -1.13
N ASP A 122 13.83 -10.58 -1.73
CA ASP A 122 14.45 -11.16 -2.91
C ASP A 122 15.97 -11.00 -2.88
N VAL A 123 16.68 -11.90 -3.57
CA VAL A 123 18.14 -11.91 -3.64
C VAL A 123 18.56 -12.21 -5.07
N PHE A 124 19.39 -11.36 -5.63
CA PHE A 124 19.96 -11.56 -6.95
C PHE A 124 21.44 -11.13 -7.00
N SER A 125 22.14 -11.62 -7.99
CA SER A 125 23.55 -11.28 -8.20
C SER A 125 23.70 -10.36 -9.39
N ILE A 126 24.43 -9.26 -9.21
CA ILE A 126 24.77 -8.33 -10.29
C ILE A 126 26.25 -8.49 -10.62
N THR A 127 26.57 -8.77 -11.88
CA THR A 127 27.95 -8.86 -12.36
C THR A 127 28.72 -7.58 -12.02
N GLY A 128 29.83 -7.70 -11.30
CA GLY A 128 30.68 -6.57 -10.87
C GLY A 128 30.21 -5.84 -9.61
N ARG A 129 29.01 -6.15 -9.07
CA ARG A 129 28.51 -5.57 -7.81
C ARG A 129 28.31 -6.59 -6.69
N GLY A 130 28.24 -7.88 -7.03
CA GLY A 130 28.05 -8.95 -6.05
C GLY A 130 26.57 -9.28 -5.79
N THR A 131 26.31 -9.78 -4.60
CA THR A 131 24.95 -10.16 -4.18
C THR A 131 24.19 -8.94 -3.68
N VAL A 132 22.98 -8.77 -4.20
CA VAL A 132 22.05 -7.72 -3.80
C VAL A 132 20.84 -8.35 -3.12
N ALA A 133 20.52 -7.89 -1.92
CA ALA A 133 19.31 -8.24 -1.20
C ALA A 133 18.34 -7.06 -1.28
N THR A 134 17.06 -7.34 -1.60
CA THR A 134 16.00 -6.34 -1.59
C THR A 134 15.02 -6.60 -0.47
N GLY A 135 14.38 -5.56 0.02
CA GLY A 135 13.38 -5.63 1.06
C GLY A 135 13.09 -4.27 1.66
N ARG A 136 12.15 -4.23 2.59
CA ARG A 136 11.84 -3.04 3.37
C ARG A 136 12.74 -2.96 4.59
N ILE A 137 13.29 -1.78 4.85
CA ILE A 137 13.95 -1.50 6.14
C ILE A 137 12.86 -1.26 7.17
N GLU A 138 12.71 -2.20 8.11
CA GLU A 138 11.68 -2.16 9.14
C GLU A 138 12.02 -1.17 10.26
N ARG A 139 13.30 -1.03 10.57
CA ARG A 139 13.80 -0.13 11.62
C ARG A 139 15.25 0.21 11.43
N GLY A 140 15.65 1.33 12.05
CA GLY A 140 17.04 1.80 12.08
C GLY A 140 17.49 2.45 10.78
N VAL A 141 18.77 2.66 10.71
CA VAL A 141 19.50 3.26 9.59
C VAL A 141 20.68 2.36 9.24
N VAL A 142 20.98 2.20 7.97
CA VAL A 142 22.18 1.51 7.47
C VAL A 142 22.91 2.42 6.50
N LYS A 143 24.24 2.45 6.61
CA LYS A 143 25.11 3.24 5.74
C LYS A 143 26.03 2.33 4.93
N VAL A 144 26.49 2.85 3.82
CA VAL A 144 27.58 2.19 3.07
C VAL A 144 28.80 2.10 3.97
N GLY A 145 29.37 0.89 4.09
CA GLY A 145 30.48 0.58 4.97
C GLY A 145 30.10 -0.05 6.32
N ASP A 146 28.83 -0.04 6.69
CA ASP A 146 28.37 -0.67 7.93
C ASP A 146 28.50 -2.20 7.87
N GLU A 147 28.89 -2.82 9.00
CA GLU A 147 28.83 -4.26 9.18
C GLU A 147 27.42 -4.66 9.59
N VAL A 148 26.84 -5.64 8.89
CA VAL A 148 25.52 -6.20 9.17
C VAL A 148 25.59 -7.71 9.33
N GLU A 149 24.61 -8.26 10.05
CA GLU A 149 24.46 -9.70 10.21
C GLU A 149 23.30 -10.20 9.36
N ILE A 150 23.57 -11.23 8.55
CA ILE A 150 22.54 -11.95 7.81
C ILE A 150 22.06 -13.10 8.69
N VAL A 151 20.83 -13.01 9.15
CA VAL A 151 20.19 -13.99 10.03
C VAL A 151 19.10 -14.73 9.27
N GLY A 152 19.03 -16.05 9.40
CA GLY A 152 18.02 -16.84 8.70
C GLY A 152 18.09 -18.30 9.08
N MET A 153 17.66 -19.20 8.18
CA MET A 153 17.61 -20.64 8.40
C MET A 153 19.00 -21.32 8.41
N GLY A 154 20.06 -20.61 8.12
CA GLY A 154 21.44 -21.06 8.15
C GLY A 154 22.24 -20.43 9.29
N GLU A 155 23.56 -20.61 9.25
CA GLU A 155 24.46 -19.91 10.17
C GLU A 155 24.42 -18.40 9.94
N THR A 156 24.40 -17.62 11.04
CA THR A 156 24.52 -16.16 10.98
C THR A 156 25.86 -15.77 10.36
N ARG A 157 25.81 -14.90 9.38
CA ARG A 157 26.99 -14.40 8.67
C ARG A 157 27.10 -12.90 8.77
N LYS A 158 28.31 -12.42 9.01
CA LYS A 158 28.62 -11.00 8.95
C LYS A 158 29.06 -10.60 7.56
N THR A 159 28.65 -9.43 7.12
CA THR A 159 29.07 -8.85 5.85
C THR A 159 29.07 -7.34 5.95
N THR A 160 29.76 -6.69 5.01
CA THR A 160 29.77 -5.23 4.92
C THR A 160 28.84 -4.75 3.81
N VAL A 161 28.07 -3.73 4.09
CA VAL A 161 27.21 -3.08 3.10
C VAL A 161 28.09 -2.29 2.12
N THR A 162 28.14 -2.73 0.88
CA THR A 162 28.97 -2.10 -0.17
C THR A 162 28.20 -1.04 -0.98
N GLY A 163 26.88 -1.00 -0.85
CA GLY A 163 26.03 -0.01 -1.51
C GLY A 163 24.59 -0.07 -1.01
N VAL A 164 23.92 1.05 -1.09
CA VAL A 164 22.50 1.20 -0.83
C VAL A 164 21.86 1.83 -2.06
N GLU A 165 20.76 1.28 -2.52
CA GLU A 165 20.07 1.75 -3.72
C GLU A 165 18.55 1.77 -3.49
N MET A 166 17.88 2.82 -3.94
CA MET A 166 16.42 2.92 -3.97
C MET A 166 15.99 3.59 -5.29
N PHE A 167 14.99 2.99 -5.97
CA PHE A 167 14.49 3.47 -7.27
C PHE A 167 15.61 3.73 -8.30
N ARG A 168 16.60 2.83 -8.37
CA ARG A 168 17.78 2.92 -9.26
C ARG A 168 18.68 4.13 -8.99
N LYS A 169 18.61 4.70 -7.78
CA LYS A 169 19.52 5.76 -7.32
C LYS A 169 20.37 5.25 -6.18
N LEU A 170 21.68 5.45 -6.30
CA LEU A 170 22.62 5.17 -5.22
C LEU A 170 22.41 6.17 -4.09
N LEU A 171 22.41 5.67 -2.86
CA LEU A 171 22.26 6.45 -1.64
C LEU A 171 23.45 6.19 -0.72
N ASP A 172 23.78 7.16 0.11
CA ASP A 172 24.81 7.00 1.15
C ASP A 172 24.30 6.19 2.34
N GLN A 173 22.98 6.22 2.56
CA GLN A 173 22.30 5.50 3.63
C GLN A 173 20.86 5.13 3.25
N GLY A 174 20.34 4.08 3.91
CA GLY A 174 18.94 3.72 3.93
C GLY A 174 18.38 3.78 5.35
N GLN A 175 17.10 4.06 5.50
CA GLN A 175 16.43 4.16 6.79
C GLN A 175 15.04 3.50 6.75
N ALA A 176 14.45 3.28 7.92
CA ALA A 176 13.12 2.71 8.08
C ALA A 176 12.06 3.41 7.21
N GLY A 177 11.24 2.62 6.50
CA GLY A 177 10.14 3.07 5.64
C GLY A 177 10.28 2.78 4.15
#